data_0c98b822f5b9f00376f2b8207635234f
#
_entry.id   0c98b822f5b9f00376f2b8207635234f
#
_cell.length_a   1.000
_cell.length_b   1.000
_cell.length_c   1.000
_cell.angle_alpha   90.00
_cell.angle_beta   90.00
_cell.angle_gamma   90.00
#
_symmetry.space_group_name_H-M   'P 1'
#
loop_
_entity.id
_entity.type
_entity.pdbx_description
1 polymer ?
#
loop_
_entity_poly.entity_id
_entity_poly.type
_entity_poly.pdbx_seq_one_letter_code
_entity_poly.pdbx_strand_id
1 'polypeptide(L)'
;MNITPEPLKDNFGRSIEYLRISVTDRCNFRCLYCMPVAGLEWLPRSEILSYEEIASVVAQLAPLGLRRLRLTGGEPTIRPDLERLVAMLRSIPGVDDISLSTNGVRLAELAAPLRSAGLDRVNISIDSLRPGRIRAISRRNLALIRSPPLEPRKMPDFRRSRSTW
;
A
#
# COMPACT_ATOMS: atom_id res chain seq x y z
N MET A 1 -0.62 37.30 -9.47
CA MET A 1 0.47 36.91 -8.57
C MET A 1 0.42 35.38 -8.44
N ASN A 2 1.39 34.68 -9.04
CA ASN A 2 1.51 33.22 -8.82
C ASN A 2 2.14 32.98 -7.45
N ILE A 3 1.31 32.78 -6.44
CA ILE A 3 1.78 32.35 -5.11
C ILE A 3 2.15 30.87 -5.26
N THR A 4 3.44 30.58 -5.41
CA THR A 4 3.93 29.19 -5.29
C THR A 4 3.68 28.78 -3.84
N PRO A 5 2.88 27.74 -3.57
CA PRO A 5 2.61 27.31 -2.20
C PRO A 5 3.92 26.88 -1.52
N GLU A 6 4.11 27.30 -0.27
CA GLU A 6 5.28 26.88 0.50
C GLU A 6 5.21 25.38 0.81
N PRO A 7 6.35 24.67 0.69
CA PRO A 7 6.42 23.25 1.06
C PRO A 7 6.04 23.02 2.53
N LEU A 8 5.34 21.91 2.78
CA LEU A 8 5.05 21.47 4.14
C LEU A 8 6.35 21.17 4.89
N LYS A 9 6.50 21.74 6.08
CA LYS A 9 7.65 21.53 6.96
C LYS A 9 7.19 21.08 8.34
N ASP A 10 8.00 20.25 8.98
CA ASP A 10 7.81 19.93 10.39
C ASP A 10 8.39 21.03 11.29
N ASN A 11 8.21 20.89 12.62
CA ASN A 11 8.71 21.85 13.60
C ASN A 11 10.26 21.96 13.66
N PHE A 12 10.99 21.09 12.93
CA PHE A 12 12.44 21.10 12.80
C PHE A 12 12.90 21.63 11.43
N GLY A 13 12.00 22.16 10.60
CA GLY A 13 12.28 22.67 9.27
C GLY A 13 12.48 21.62 8.18
N ARG A 14 12.21 20.31 8.45
CA ARG A 14 12.34 19.25 7.46
C ARG A 14 11.12 19.22 6.55
N SER A 15 11.34 19.08 5.24
CA SER A 15 10.24 18.98 4.26
C SER A 15 9.48 17.66 4.43
N ILE A 16 8.15 17.73 4.42
CA ILE A 16 7.26 16.58 4.47
C ILE A 16 6.94 16.18 3.03
N GLU A 17 7.63 15.16 2.52
CA GLU A 17 7.50 14.69 1.14
C GLU A 17 6.83 13.33 1.01
N TYR A 18 6.50 12.68 2.12
CA TYR A 18 6.07 11.29 2.18
C TYR A 18 4.73 11.16 2.90
N LEU A 19 3.78 10.44 2.26
CA LEU A 19 2.46 10.15 2.82
C LEU A 19 2.20 8.64 2.81
N ARG A 20 1.75 8.12 3.95
CA ARG A 20 1.18 6.77 4.04
C ARG A 20 -0.34 6.86 3.99
N ILE A 21 -0.95 6.08 3.09
CA ILE A 21 -2.39 6.06 2.85
C ILE A 21 -2.92 4.67 3.22
N SER A 22 -3.72 4.59 4.29
CA SER A 22 -4.46 3.37 4.61
C SER A 22 -5.70 3.33 3.71
N VAL A 23 -5.71 2.42 2.74
CA VAL A 23 -6.82 2.31 1.77
C VAL A 23 -7.96 1.43 2.27
N THR A 24 -7.75 0.65 3.33
CA THR A 24 -8.75 -0.21 3.96
C THR A 24 -8.29 -0.60 5.37
N ASP A 25 -9.22 -0.77 6.27
CA ASP A 25 -9.00 -1.36 7.59
C ASP A 25 -8.97 -2.90 7.54
N ARG A 26 -9.57 -3.51 6.51
CA ARG A 26 -9.74 -4.97 6.37
C ARG A 26 -8.44 -5.67 6.00
N CYS A 27 -8.28 -6.90 6.52
CA CYS A 27 -7.13 -7.76 6.22
C CYS A 27 -7.58 -9.22 6.06
N ASN A 28 -6.95 -9.95 5.15
CA ASN A 28 -7.13 -11.39 4.98
C ASN A 28 -6.31 -12.23 5.96
N PHE A 29 -5.36 -11.63 6.70
CA PHE A 29 -4.65 -12.23 7.83
C PHE A 29 -5.26 -11.84 9.18
N ARG A 30 -4.83 -12.53 10.25
CA ARG A 30 -5.19 -12.29 11.64
C ARG A 30 -3.95 -12.41 12.52
N CYS A 31 -2.89 -11.67 12.15
CA CYS A 31 -1.58 -11.81 12.78
C CYS A 31 -1.63 -11.58 14.29
N LEU A 32 -0.91 -12.43 15.02
CA LEU A 32 -0.88 -12.44 16.50
C LEU A 32 -0.57 -11.08 17.10
N TYR A 33 0.35 -10.34 16.49
CA TYR A 33 0.84 -9.04 16.96
C TYR A 33 0.00 -7.84 16.45
N CYS A 34 -0.91 -8.09 15.48
CA CYS A 34 -1.63 -7.01 14.80
C CYS A 34 -3.13 -7.01 15.17
N MET A 35 -3.71 -8.18 15.43
CA MET A 35 -5.15 -8.30 15.57
C MET A 35 -5.54 -9.22 16.73
N PRO A 36 -6.47 -8.81 17.62
CA PRO A 36 -7.01 -9.66 18.67
C PRO A 36 -7.65 -10.92 18.10
N VAL A 37 -7.77 -11.97 18.93
CA VAL A 37 -8.42 -13.24 18.54
C VAL A 37 -9.88 -13.01 18.14
N ALA A 38 -10.58 -12.14 18.90
CA ALA A 38 -11.96 -11.78 18.65
C ALA A 38 -12.18 -10.99 17.34
N GLY A 39 -11.09 -10.51 16.70
CA GLY A 39 -11.15 -9.63 15.54
C GLY A 39 -11.25 -8.16 15.94
N LEU A 40 -11.51 -7.32 14.94
CA LEU A 40 -11.76 -5.88 15.09
C LEU A 40 -13.15 -5.56 14.52
N GLU A 41 -13.80 -4.57 15.07
CA GLU A 41 -14.94 -3.93 14.39
C GLU A 41 -14.39 -3.17 13.18
N TRP A 42 -14.97 -3.48 12.02
CA TRP A 42 -14.59 -2.84 10.77
C TRP A 42 -15.42 -1.58 10.58
N LEU A 43 -14.79 -0.53 10.09
CA LEU A 43 -15.51 0.67 9.69
C LEU A 43 -16.57 0.34 8.63
N PRO A 44 -17.74 0.98 8.69
CA PRO A 44 -18.71 0.96 7.60
C PRO A 44 -18.03 1.39 6.29
N ARG A 45 -18.44 0.83 5.16
CA ARG A 45 -17.86 1.19 3.87
C ARG A 45 -18.01 2.68 3.54
N SER A 46 -19.05 3.32 4.04
CA SER A 46 -19.32 4.75 3.91
C SER A 46 -18.31 5.65 4.65
N GLU A 47 -17.56 5.10 5.59
CA GLU A 47 -16.52 5.83 6.33
C GLU A 47 -15.12 5.60 5.76
N ILE A 48 -14.97 4.72 4.76
CA ILE A 48 -13.73 4.49 4.04
C ILE A 48 -13.70 5.41 2.82
N LEU A 49 -12.71 6.28 2.72
CA LEU A 49 -12.55 7.18 1.58
C LEU A 49 -12.59 6.42 0.25
N SER A 50 -13.31 6.98 -0.73
CA SER A 50 -13.27 6.53 -2.11
C SER A 50 -11.89 6.76 -2.74
N TYR A 51 -11.62 6.18 -3.89
CA TYR A 51 -10.36 6.42 -4.61
C TYR A 51 -10.27 7.86 -5.12
N GLU A 52 -11.39 8.44 -5.49
CA GLU A 52 -11.53 9.82 -5.93
C GLU A 52 -11.20 10.80 -4.80
N GLU A 53 -11.71 10.55 -3.59
CA GLU A 53 -11.40 11.36 -2.41
C GLU A 53 -9.93 11.26 -2.03
N ILE A 54 -9.34 10.04 -2.03
CA ILE A 54 -7.91 9.86 -1.80
C ILE A 54 -7.08 10.63 -2.83
N ALA A 55 -7.42 10.52 -4.11
CA ALA A 55 -6.71 11.23 -5.18
C ALA A 55 -6.86 12.75 -5.04
N SER A 56 -8.04 13.23 -4.67
CA SER A 56 -8.29 14.66 -4.41
C SER A 56 -7.41 15.20 -3.28
N VAL A 57 -7.28 14.47 -2.18
CA VAL A 57 -6.39 14.86 -1.06
C VAL A 57 -4.94 14.91 -1.53
N VAL A 58 -4.46 13.91 -2.26
CA VAL A 58 -3.08 13.87 -2.77
C VAL A 58 -2.83 15.02 -3.75
N ALA A 59 -3.79 15.32 -4.63
CA ALA A 59 -3.68 16.43 -5.60
C ALA A 59 -3.54 17.80 -4.91
N GLN A 60 -4.15 17.97 -3.73
CA GLN A 60 -4.01 19.19 -2.93
C GLN A 60 -2.65 19.25 -2.19
N LEU A 61 -2.10 18.11 -1.80
CA LEU A 61 -0.83 18.02 -1.07
C LEU A 61 0.40 18.05 -1.99
N ALA A 62 0.28 17.59 -3.24
CA ALA A 62 1.40 17.53 -4.19
C ALA A 62 2.03 18.93 -4.45
N PRO A 63 1.29 20.03 -4.66
CA PRO A 63 1.86 21.37 -4.78
C PRO A 63 2.61 21.84 -3.52
N LEU A 64 2.28 21.27 -2.35
CA LEU A 64 2.94 21.55 -1.07
C LEU A 64 4.20 20.72 -0.85
N GLY A 65 4.69 19.99 -1.87
CA GLY A 65 5.95 19.24 -1.82
C GLY A 65 5.79 17.74 -1.54
N LEU A 66 4.56 17.20 -1.45
CA LEU A 66 4.35 15.76 -1.34
C LEU A 66 4.74 15.07 -2.65
N ARG A 67 5.63 14.07 -2.59
CA ARG A 67 6.19 13.39 -3.76
C ARG A 67 6.10 11.87 -3.70
N ARG A 68 6.12 11.32 -2.49
CA ARG A 68 6.24 9.87 -2.28
C ARG A 68 5.04 9.34 -1.52
N LEU A 69 4.41 8.31 -2.07
CA LEU A 69 3.21 7.69 -1.52
C LEU A 69 3.48 6.24 -1.12
N ARG A 70 2.88 5.80 -0.02
CA ARG A 70 2.83 4.39 0.35
C ARG A 70 1.40 3.96 0.61
N LEU A 71 0.89 3.10 -0.25
CA LEU A 71 -0.39 2.46 -0.04
C LEU A 71 -0.24 1.33 0.97
N THR A 72 -1.11 1.32 1.96
CA THR A 72 -1.12 0.38 3.07
C THR A 72 -2.57 0.18 3.55
N GLY A 73 -2.76 -0.32 4.76
CA GLY A 73 -4.06 -0.54 5.39
C GLY A 73 -3.99 -1.75 6.30
N GLY A 74 -5.09 -2.48 6.40
CA GLY A 74 -5.01 -3.87 6.83
C GLY A 74 -4.23 -4.66 5.78
N GLU A 75 -4.88 -5.05 4.70
CA GLU A 75 -4.21 -5.58 3.49
C GLU A 75 -4.76 -4.85 2.26
N PRO A 76 -4.00 -3.96 1.63
CA PRO A 76 -4.50 -3.12 0.54
C PRO A 76 -4.94 -3.91 -0.69
N THR A 77 -4.32 -5.07 -0.95
CA THR A 77 -4.63 -5.91 -2.13
C THR A 77 -6.00 -6.59 -2.07
N ILE A 78 -6.70 -6.56 -0.95
CA ILE A 78 -8.08 -7.06 -0.88
C ILE A 78 -9.12 -6.00 -1.25
N ARG A 79 -8.74 -4.72 -1.32
CA ARG A 79 -9.63 -3.68 -1.84
C ARG A 79 -9.70 -3.83 -3.36
N PRO A 80 -10.92 -3.96 -3.96
CA PRO A 80 -11.08 -4.10 -5.41
C PRO A 80 -10.48 -2.92 -6.18
N ASP A 81 -10.02 -3.20 -7.39
CA ASP A 81 -9.57 -2.19 -8.38
C ASP A 81 -8.45 -1.27 -7.85
N LEU A 82 -7.52 -1.82 -7.04
CA LEU A 82 -6.42 -1.04 -6.46
C LEU A 82 -5.53 -0.40 -7.53
N GLU A 83 -5.39 -1.04 -8.70
CA GLU A 83 -4.67 -0.51 -9.85
C GLU A 83 -5.29 0.79 -10.38
N ARG A 84 -6.62 0.96 -10.26
CA ARG A 84 -7.31 2.21 -10.60
C ARG A 84 -6.83 3.36 -9.71
N LEU A 85 -6.73 3.13 -8.38
CA LEU A 85 -6.18 4.13 -7.48
C LEU A 85 -4.73 4.48 -7.84
N VAL A 86 -3.89 3.46 -8.12
CA VAL A 86 -2.49 3.68 -8.52
C VAL A 86 -2.41 4.55 -9.78
N ALA A 87 -3.23 4.28 -10.80
CA ALA A 87 -3.27 5.08 -12.02
C ALA A 87 -3.71 6.53 -11.75
N MET A 88 -4.74 6.73 -10.92
CA MET A 88 -5.19 8.07 -10.51
C MET A 88 -4.08 8.84 -9.79
N LEU A 89 -3.39 8.22 -8.84
CA LEU A 89 -2.29 8.85 -8.12
C LEU A 89 -1.10 9.15 -9.02
N ARG A 90 -0.78 8.26 -9.96
CA ARG A 90 0.31 8.45 -10.93
C ARG A 90 0.07 9.63 -11.88
N SER A 91 -1.19 9.95 -12.17
CA SER A 91 -1.54 11.10 -13.03
C SER A 91 -1.36 12.47 -12.34
N ILE A 92 -1.15 12.50 -11.02
CA ILE A 92 -1.01 13.75 -10.26
C ILE A 92 0.40 14.31 -10.47
N PRO A 93 0.56 15.54 -10.99
CA PRO A 93 1.88 16.16 -11.14
C PRO A 93 2.61 16.28 -9.80
N GLY A 94 3.89 15.91 -9.77
CA GLY A 94 4.73 15.96 -8.57
C GLY A 94 4.74 14.66 -7.74
N VAL A 95 3.91 13.68 -8.06
CA VAL A 95 4.01 12.34 -7.47
C VAL A 95 5.07 11.52 -8.21
N ASP A 96 6.23 11.36 -7.58
CA ASP A 96 7.41 10.73 -8.18
C ASP A 96 7.51 9.24 -7.88
N ASP A 97 6.97 8.79 -6.74
CA ASP A 97 7.13 7.42 -6.25
C ASP A 97 5.87 6.90 -5.54
N ILE A 98 5.36 5.78 -6.00
CA ILE A 98 4.23 5.08 -5.40
C ILE A 98 4.67 3.68 -4.99
N SER A 99 4.56 3.39 -3.70
CA SER A 99 4.91 2.09 -3.12
C SER A 99 3.70 1.42 -2.46
N LEU A 100 3.73 0.09 -2.41
CA LEU A 100 2.70 -0.74 -1.79
C LEU A 100 3.32 -1.57 -0.67
N SER A 101 2.69 -1.60 0.52
CA SER A 101 3.01 -2.57 1.58
C SER A 101 1.94 -3.64 1.62
N THR A 102 2.30 -4.91 1.48
CA THR A 102 1.37 -6.04 1.37
C THR A 102 1.92 -7.29 2.05
N ASN A 103 1.05 -8.18 2.48
CA ASN A 103 1.44 -9.54 2.92
C ASN A 103 1.79 -10.47 1.73
N GLY A 104 1.63 -10.00 0.50
CA GLY A 104 2.05 -10.69 -0.72
C GLY A 104 1.10 -11.78 -1.23
N VAL A 105 0.04 -12.13 -0.51
CA VAL A 105 -0.85 -13.25 -0.87
C VAL A 105 -1.45 -13.11 -2.27
N ARG A 106 -1.86 -11.90 -2.65
CA ARG A 106 -2.46 -11.63 -3.97
C ARG A 106 -1.49 -11.02 -4.97
N LEU A 107 -0.21 -10.89 -4.61
CA LEU A 107 0.75 -10.16 -5.43
C LEU A 107 1.00 -10.82 -6.79
N ALA A 108 1.00 -12.16 -6.85
CA ALA A 108 1.18 -12.88 -8.13
C ALA A 108 0.08 -12.54 -9.15
N GLU A 109 -1.14 -12.29 -8.67
CA GLU A 109 -2.30 -11.91 -9.50
C GLU A 109 -2.25 -10.41 -9.89
N LEU A 110 -1.86 -9.56 -8.95
CA LEU A 110 -1.99 -8.10 -9.08
C LEU A 110 -0.71 -7.39 -9.53
N ALA A 111 0.45 -8.07 -9.52
CA ALA A 111 1.73 -7.43 -9.80
C ALA A 111 1.78 -6.76 -11.18
N ALA A 112 1.31 -7.44 -12.23
CA ALA A 112 1.32 -6.90 -13.58
C ALA A 112 0.34 -5.71 -13.75
N PRO A 113 -0.94 -5.80 -13.33
CA PRO A 113 -1.86 -4.67 -13.35
C PRO A 113 -1.34 -3.45 -12.57
N LEU A 114 -0.84 -3.66 -11.35
CA LEU A 114 -0.31 -2.59 -10.51
C LEU A 114 0.91 -1.92 -11.14
N ARG A 115 1.83 -2.71 -11.73
CA ARG A 115 2.99 -2.18 -12.43
C ARG A 115 2.59 -1.35 -13.64
N SER A 116 1.66 -1.85 -14.45
CA SER A 116 1.13 -1.13 -15.61
C SER A 116 0.42 0.18 -15.22
N ALA A 117 -0.23 0.21 -14.06
CA ALA A 117 -0.86 1.40 -13.51
C ALA A 117 0.16 2.44 -12.98
N GLY A 118 1.44 2.08 -12.84
CA GLY A 118 2.48 3.00 -12.41
C GLY A 118 2.98 2.80 -10.98
N LEU A 119 2.74 1.63 -10.36
CA LEU A 119 3.35 1.29 -9.08
C LEU A 119 4.86 1.09 -9.25
N ASP A 120 5.68 1.76 -8.44
CA ASP A 120 7.15 1.72 -8.53
C ASP A 120 7.76 0.60 -7.69
N ARG A 121 7.22 0.36 -6.49
CA ARG A 121 7.83 -0.53 -5.50
C ARG A 121 6.80 -1.31 -4.70
N VAL A 122 7.19 -2.53 -4.31
CA VAL A 122 6.41 -3.37 -3.39
C VAL A 122 7.28 -3.74 -2.19
N ASN A 123 6.74 -3.54 -0.99
CA ASN A 123 7.29 -4.03 0.26
C ASN A 123 6.44 -5.21 0.73
N ILE A 124 7.02 -6.39 0.75
CA ILE A 124 6.32 -7.61 1.17
C ILE A 124 6.63 -7.87 2.64
N SER A 125 5.60 -7.87 3.48
CA SER A 125 5.71 -8.19 4.90
C SER A 125 5.66 -9.70 5.09
N ILE A 126 6.80 -10.32 5.36
CA ILE A 126 6.94 -11.77 5.57
C ILE A 126 7.61 -12.02 6.92
N ASP A 127 6.88 -12.65 7.85
CA ASP A 127 7.40 -12.98 9.18
C ASP A 127 8.26 -14.24 9.20
N SER A 128 8.08 -15.14 8.24
CA SER A 128 8.81 -16.40 8.14
C SER A 128 8.70 -16.99 6.73
N LEU A 129 9.72 -17.76 6.32
CA LEU A 129 9.68 -18.59 5.12
C LEU A 129 9.20 -20.02 5.41
N ARG A 130 8.95 -20.38 6.67
CA ARG A 130 8.46 -21.70 7.07
C ARG A 130 6.93 -21.71 7.10
N PRO A 131 6.25 -22.54 6.28
CA PRO A 131 4.78 -22.53 6.16
C PRO A 131 4.04 -22.71 7.48
N GLY A 132 4.53 -23.59 8.37
CA GLY A 132 3.94 -23.80 9.68
C GLY A 132 4.01 -22.57 10.58
N ARG A 133 5.12 -21.79 10.54
CA ARG A 133 5.25 -20.55 11.30
C ARG A 133 4.37 -19.44 10.73
N ILE A 134 4.31 -19.32 9.41
CA ILE A 134 3.41 -18.35 8.77
C ILE A 134 1.96 -18.62 9.20
N ARG A 135 1.52 -19.89 9.17
CA ARG A 135 0.18 -20.28 9.63
C ARG A 135 -0.06 -19.91 11.09
N ALA A 136 0.89 -20.20 11.97
CA ALA A 136 0.79 -19.91 13.39
C ALA A 136 0.69 -18.40 13.64
N ILE A 137 1.53 -17.59 12.98
CA ILE A 137 1.58 -16.13 13.15
C ILE A 137 0.34 -15.47 12.52
N SER A 138 0.03 -15.78 11.26
CA SER A 138 -1.09 -15.15 10.53
C SER A 138 -2.47 -15.66 10.93
N ARG A 139 -2.54 -16.76 11.68
CA ARG A 139 -3.78 -17.48 12.03
C ARG A 139 -4.63 -17.84 10.81
N ARG A 140 -4.01 -18.05 9.66
CA ARG A 140 -4.68 -18.42 8.41
C ARG A 140 -4.01 -19.61 7.75
N ASN A 141 -4.83 -20.50 7.20
CA ASN A 141 -4.33 -21.60 6.39
C ASN A 141 -4.06 -21.09 4.97
N LEU A 142 -2.77 -20.89 4.63
CA LEU A 142 -2.35 -20.43 3.31
C LEU A 142 -2.74 -21.37 2.17
N ALA A 143 -2.93 -22.68 2.47
CA ALA A 143 -3.40 -23.64 1.48
C ALA A 143 -4.84 -23.35 0.98
N LEU A 144 -5.62 -22.60 1.75
CA LEU A 144 -6.96 -22.16 1.34
C LEU A 144 -6.94 -20.83 0.56
N ILE A 145 -5.80 -20.15 0.53
CA ILE A 145 -5.60 -18.93 -0.24
C ILE A 145 -5.08 -19.38 -1.61
N ARG A 146 -5.95 -19.40 -2.60
CA ARG A 146 -5.66 -19.77 -4.00
C ARG A 146 -4.73 -18.75 -4.67
N SER A 147 -3.52 -18.61 -4.18
CA SER A 147 -2.47 -17.86 -4.87
C SER A 147 -1.36 -18.84 -5.20
N PRO A 148 -0.92 -18.92 -6.46
CA PRO A 148 0.26 -19.70 -6.80
C PRO A 148 1.45 -19.18 -5.99
N PRO A 149 2.44 -20.05 -5.66
CA PRO A 149 3.67 -19.62 -5.02
C PRO A 149 4.26 -18.44 -5.82
N LEU A 150 4.78 -17.44 -5.12
CA LEU A 150 5.55 -16.36 -5.75
C LEU A 150 6.77 -16.95 -6.43
N GLU A 151 6.66 -17.24 -7.71
CA GLU A 151 7.81 -17.64 -8.53
C GLU A 151 8.59 -16.37 -8.90
N PRO A 152 9.85 -16.21 -8.49
CA PRO A 152 10.64 -14.99 -8.74
C PRO A 152 10.71 -14.60 -10.22
N ARG A 153 10.55 -15.57 -11.12
CA ARG A 153 10.65 -15.36 -12.58
C ARG A 153 9.40 -14.72 -13.22
N LYS A 154 8.27 -14.65 -12.49
CA LYS A 154 6.99 -14.09 -13.00
C LYS A 154 6.68 -12.72 -12.44
N MET A 155 7.51 -12.17 -11.58
CA MET A 155 7.29 -10.83 -11.03
C MET A 155 7.79 -9.77 -12.02
N PRO A 156 6.98 -8.75 -12.34
CA PRO A 156 7.47 -7.59 -13.06
C PRO A 156 8.58 -6.91 -12.26
N ASP A 157 9.52 -6.29 -12.97
CA ASP A 157 10.66 -5.62 -12.35
C ASP A 157 10.18 -4.35 -11.62
N PHE A 158 10.07 -4.46 -10.30
CA PHE A 158 9.85 -3.31 -9.42
C PHE A 158 11.21 -2.75 -8.98
N ARG A 159 11.34 -1.43 -8.91
CA ARG A 159 12.54 -0.80 -8.35
C ARG A 159 12.83 -1.38 -6.96
N ARG A 160 14.04 -1.87 -6.74
CA ARG A 160 14.48 -2.32 -5.42
C ARG A 160 14.49 -1.11 -4.48
N SER A 161 13.68 -1.16 -3.42
CA SER A 161 13.84 -0.21 -2.34
C SER A 161 15.17 -0.49 -1.65
N ARG A 162 16.11 0.47 -1.65
CA ARG A 162 17.17 0.43 -0.64
C ARG A 162 16.46 0.67 0.69
N SER A 163 16.51 -0.33 1.56
CA SER A 163 16.10 -0.16 2.95
C SER A 163 17.08 0.81 3.59
N THR A 164 16.70 2.07 3.68
CA THR A 164 17.33 3.00 4.63
C THR A 164 16.44 2.98 5.86
N TRP A 165 16.94 2.31 6.89
CA TRP A 165 16.49 2.47 8.27
C TRP A 165 16.85 3.87 8.78
#